data_74dd0bfade18546e0cee7aa2881f510d
#
_entry.id   74dd0bfade18546e0cee7aa2881f510d
#
_cell.length_a   1.000
_cell.length_b   1.000
_cell.length_c   1.000
_cell.angle_alpha   90.00
_cell.angle_beta   90.00
_cell.angle_gamma   90.00
#
_symmetry.space_group_name_H-M   'P 1'
#
loop_
_entity.id
_entity.type
_entity.pdbx_description
1 polymer ?
#
loop_
_entity_poly.entity_id
_entity_poly.type
_entity_poly.pdbx_seq_one_letter_code
_entity_poly.pdbx_strand_id
1 'polypeptide(L)'
;MTWLLEMKNITKTFGAVKAVDNVSLRLNAGEVVSLCGENGSGKSTLMKVLCGIYPHGSYEGEIIFAGETLQANHIRDTERKGIAIIHQELALVKHLTVLENIFLGAEISRHGLLDYETMTLRCQKLLAQVNLPISPDTRVGDLGLGQQQLVEIAKALNKQVRLLILDEPTASLTEQETATLLAIVRDLQNHDIACIYISHKLNEVKAISDTICVIRDGQHIGTRDASGMSEDDIITMMVGRELTALYPSEPHAHGEEILRVEHLTAWHPVNRHIKRVNDVSFSLRRREILGIAGLVGAGRTEAVQCLFGVWPGRWQGEIFIDGQPVSISNCQQAIAHGIAMVPEDRKKDGIVPVMAVGKNITLAALNQFTGAMSSLDDAAEQHCIQQSIQRLKIKTSSPELAIGRLSGGNQQKAILARCLLLNPRILILDEPTRGIDIGAKYEIYKLINQLVQQGIAVIVISSELPEVLGLSDRVLVMHEGRLKANLVNQHLTQEQVMEAALRSERHVEEHVV
;
A
#
# COMPACT_ATOMS: atom_id res chain seq x y z
N MET A 1 23.67 -26.37 -16.82
CA MET A 1 22.53 -26.18 -15.87
C MET A 1 21.30 -25.92 -16.71
N THR A 2 20.25 -26.69 -16.51
CA THR A 2 18.97 -26.49 -17.24
C THR A 2 18.06 -25.66 -16.36
N TRP A 3 17.65 -24.48 -16.85
CA TRP A 3 16.70 -23.62 -16.18
C TRP A 3 15.36 -24.34 -15.95
N LEU A 4 14.71 -24.13 -14.81
CA LEU A 4 13.34 -24.57 -14.58
C LEU A 4 12.36 -23.77 -15.44
N LEU A 5 12.53 -22.45 -15.47
CA LEU A 5 11.75 -21.53 -16.31
C LEU A 5 12.69 -20.69 -17.18
N GLU A 6 12.36 -20.57 -18.45
CA GLU A 6 13.00 -19.61 -19.35
C GLU A 6 11.90 -18.95 -20.20
N MET A 7 11.68 -17.65 -19.98
CA MET A 7 10.86 -16.78 -20.82
C MET A 7 11.79 -15.98 -21.71
N LYS A 8 11.60 -16.05 -23.04
CA LYS A 8 12.46 -15.41 -24.03
C LYS A 8 11.69 -14.38 -24.84
N ASN A 9 12.14 -13.13 -24.79
CA ASN A 9 11.67 -12.04 -25.63
C ASN A 9 10.14 -11.88 -25.63
N ILE A 10 9.54 -11.96 -24.46
CA ILE A 10 8.08 -11.87 -24.32
C ILE A 10 7.63 -10.45 -24.63
N THR A 11 6.71 -10.32 -25.60
CA THR A 11 6.05 -9.07 -25.94
C THR A 11 4.54 -9.24 -25.90
N LYS A 12 3.85 -8.36 -25.16
CA LYS A 12 2.39 -8.34 -25.05
C LYS A 12 1.85 -6.94 -25.29
N THR A 13 0.99 -6.83 -26.31
CA THR A 13 0.39 -5.56 -26.74
C THR A 13 -1.11 -5.56 -26.47
N PHE A 14 -1.66 -4.43 -26.05
CA PHE A 14 -3.08 -4.15 -25.92
C PHE A 14 -3.42 -2.88 -26.75
N GLY A 15 -4.03 -3.08 -27.91
CA GLY A 15 -4.23 -1.98 -28.85
C GLY A 15 -2.89 -1.36 -29.26
N ALA A 16 -2.71 -0.07 -29.01
CA ALA A 16 -1.46 0.65 -29.30
C ALA A 16 -0.42 0.60 -28.16
N VAL A 17 -0.75 0.00 -27.02
CA VAL A 17 0.12 0.00 -25.83
C VAL A 17 0.85 -1.33 -25.71
N LYS A 18 2.19 -1.31 -25.74
CA LYS A 18 3.01 -2.46 -25.38
C LYS A 18 3.14 -2.52 -23.87
N ALA A 19 2.39 -3.41 -23.24
CA ALA A 19 2.44 -3.59 -21.78
C ALA A 19 3.67 -4.38 -21.32
N VAL A 20 4.21 -5.25 -22.19
CA VAL A 20 5.50 -5.95 -22.04
C VAL A 20 6.16 -5.90 -23.41
N ASP A 21 7.43 -5.49 -23.46
CA ASP A 21 8.18 -5.30 -24.69
C ASP A 21 9.55 -5.98 -24.56
N ASN A 22 9.70 -7.14 -25.21
CA ASN A 22 10.95 -7.92 -25.31
C ASN A 22 11.55 -8.29 -23.92
N VAL A 23 10.72 -8.74 -22.99
CA VAL A 23 11.16 -9.12 -21.63
C VAL A 23 11.59 -10.58 -21.59
N SER A 24 12.76 -10.84 -21.01
CA SER A 24 13.26 -12.19 -20.74
C SER A 24 13.46 -12.42 -19.25
N LEU A 25 13.09 -13.62 -18.76
CA LEU A 25 13.20 -14.01 -17.35
C LEU A 25 13.66 -15.47 -17.29
N ARG A 26 14.60 -15.76 -16.38
CA ARG A 26 15.10 -17.13 -16.13
C ARG A 26 15.10 -17.44 -14.65
N LEU A 27 14.89 -18.71 -14.32
CA LEU A 27 14.75 -19.16 -12.95
C LEU A 27 15.19 -20.63 -12.83
N ASN A 28 15.99 -20.94 -11.83
CA ASN A 28 16.38 -22.30 -11.49
C ASN A 28 15.36 -22.97 -10.56
N ALA A 29 15.43 -24.30 -10.40
CA ALA A 29 14.70 -24.97 -9.33
C ALA A 29 15.22 -24.51 -7.96
N GLY A 30 14.32 -24.31 -6.99
CA GLY A 30 14.68 -23.83 -5.66
C GLY A 30 15.26 -22.41 -5.60
N GLU A 31 15.11 -21.61 -6.65
CA GLU A 31 15.53 -20.21 -6.67
C GLU A 31 14.37 -19.27 -6.38
N VAL A 32 14.63 -18.20 -5.64
CA VAL A 32 13.68 -17.10 -5.45
C VAL A 32 14.12 -15.90 -6.27
N VAL A 33 13.35 -15.58 -7.31
CA VAL A 33 13.56 -14.38 -8.13
C VAL A 33 12.53 -13.33 -7.76
N SER A 34 12.98 -12.17 -7.29
CA SER A 34 12.08 -11.03 -7.12
C SER A 34 11.93 -10.26 -8.42
N LEU A 35 10.67 -10.00 -8.77
CA LEU A 35 10.30 -9.18 -9.93
C LEU A 35 9.88 -7.78 -9.45
N CYS A 36 10.79 -6.81 -9.63
CA CYS A 36 10.63 -5.44 -9.16
C CYS A 36 10.27 -4.49 -10.29
N GLY A 37 9.60 -3.40 -9.97
CA GLY A 37 9.21 -2.34 -10.91
C GLY A 37 8.03 -1.54 -10.39
N GLU A 38 7.79 -0.37 -10.97
CA GLU A 38 6.65 0.49 -10.60
C GLU A 38 5.30 -0.14 -10.99
N ASN A 39 4.21 0.39 -10.43
CA ASN A 39 2.87 -0.03 -10.83
C ASN A 39 2.63 0.33 -12.31
N GLY A 40 2.13 -0.66 -13.08
CA GLY A 40 1.98 -0.51 -14.52
C GLY A 40 3.24 -0.83 -15.34
N SER A 41 4.36 -1.23 -14.73
CA SER A 41 5.59 -1.60 -15.44
C SER A 41 5.51 -2.91 -16.23
N GLY A 42 4.39 -3.64 -16.17
CA GLY A 42 4.20 -4.88 -16.93
C GLY A 42 4.35 -6.18 -16.14
N LYS A 43 4.73 -6.15 -14.85
CA LYS A 43 4.94 -7.35 -14.00
C LYS A 43 3.75 -8.31 -14.00
N SER A 44 2.58 -7.82 -13.62
CA SER A 44 1.36 -8.65 -13.56
C SER A 44 0.92 -9.11 -14.96
N THR A 45 1.22 -8.35 -16.03
CA THR A 45 0.98 -8.77 -17.42
C THR A 45 1.89 -9.92 -17.79
N LEU A 46 3.18 -9.85 -17.44
CA LEU A 46 4.15 -10.93 -17.69
C LEU A 46 3.74 -12.21 -16.96
N MET A 47 3.31 -12.09 -15.69
CA MET A 47 2.82 -13.25 -14.92
C MET A 47 1.53 -13.83 -15.49
N LYS A 48 0.60 -13.01 -15.96
CA LYS A 48 -0.62 -13.47 -16.65
C LYS A 48 -0.32 -14.21 -17.94
N VAL A 49 0.74 -13.84 -18.67
CA VAL A 49 1.24 -14.59 -19.82
C VAL A 49 1.77 -15.96 -19.36
N LEU A 50 2.63 -15.98 -18.33
CA LEU A 50 3.20 -17.22 -17.80
C LEU A 50 2.14 -18.19 -17.29
N CYS A 51 1.10 -17.68 -16.60
CA CYS A 51 0.02 -18.50 -16.06
C CYS A 51 -1.05 -18.90 -17.08
N GLY A 52 -0.93 -18.54 -18.37
CA GLY A 52 -1.89 -18.89 -19.41
C GLY A 52 -3.23 -18.14 -19.31
N ILE A 53 -3.30 -17.04 -18.55
CA ILE A 53 -4.44 -16.11 -18.58
C ILE A 53 -4.51 -15.43 -19.95
N TYR A 54 -3.35 -15.06 -20.49
CA TYR A 54 -3.21 -14.71 -21.90
C TYR A 54 -2.73 -15.94 -22.65
N PRO A 55 -3.57 -16.53 -23.55
CA PRO A 55 -3.27 -17.79 -24.20
C PRO A 55 -2.09 -17.67 -25.17
N HIS A 56 -1.47 -18.80 -25.47
CA HIS A 56 -0.43 -18.90 -26.48
C HIS A 56 -0.94 -18.34 -27.82
N GLY A 57 -0.08 -17.59 -28.54
CA GLY A 57 -0.45 -16.85 -29.76
C GLY A 57 -1.04 -15.47 -29.53
N SER A 58 -1.39 -15.08 -28.29
CA SER A 58 -1.81 -13.72 -27.93
C SER A 58 -0.65 -12.81 -27.53
N TYR A 59 0.56 -13.33 -27.50
CA TYR A 59 1.82 -12.66 -27.20
C TYR A 59 2.93 -13.21 -28.11
N GLU A 60 4.03 -12.49 -28.23
CA GLU A 60 5.24 -12.91 -28.94
C GLU A 60 6.28 -13.44 -27.95
N GLY A 61 7.21 -14.24 -28.44
CA GLY A 61 8.27 -14.87 -27.64
C GLY A 61 7.98 -16.31 -27.30
N GLU A 62 8.86 -16.93 -26.52
CA GLU A 62 8.82 -18.35 -26.17
C GLU A 62 8.90 -18.53 -24.66
N ILE A 63 8.14 -19.50 -24.12
CA ILE A 63 8.22 -19.93 -22.73
C ILE A 63 8.63 -21.39 -22.70
N ILE A 64 9.72 -21.70 -21.99
CA ILE A 64 10.21 -23.05 -21.76
C ILE A 64 10.09 -23.32 -20.27
N PHE A 65 9.42 -24.40 -19.89
CA PHE A 65 9.28 -24.83 -18.51
C PHE A 65 9.71 -26.29 -18.36
N ALA A 66 10.66 -26.52 -17.47
CA ALA A 66 11.25 -27.85 -17.25
C ALA A 66 11.80 -28.51 -18.52
N GLY A 67 12.37 -27.71 -19.43
CA GLY A 67 12.92 -28.17 -20.70
C GLY A 67 11.91 -28.37 -21.83
N GLU A 68 10.61 -28.14 -21.59
CA GLU A 68 9.56 -28.26 -22.59
C GLU A 68 8.96 -26.88 -22.94
N THR A 69 8.66 -26.65 -24.23
CA THR A 69 7.95 -25.43 -24.64
C THR A 69 6.54 -25.41 -24.05
N LEU A 70 6.21 -24.33 -23.34
CA LEU A 70 4.93 -24.14 -22.71
C LEU A 70 3.97 -23.38 -23.63
N GLN A 71 2.98 -24.07 -24.16
CA GLN A 71 1.92 -23.50 -25.01
C GLN A 71 0.57 -23.58 -24.27
N ALA A 72 0.40 -22.74 -23.26
CA ALA A 72 -0.80 -22.75 -22.43
C ALA A 72 -1.93 -21.96 -23.10
N ASN A 73 -3.11 -22.56 -23.19
CA ASN A 73 -4.33 -21.90 -23.64
C ASN A 73 -5.23 -21.50 -22.48
N HIS A 74 -5.05 -22.12 -21.33
CA HIS A 74 -5.83 -21.88 -20.10
C HIS A 74 -4.94 -22.03 -18.86
N ILE A 75 -5.36 -21.45 -17.74
CA ILE A 75 -4.68 -21.56 -16.43
C ILE A 75 -4.47 -23.02 -16.04
N ARG A 76 -5.44 -23.90 -16.32
CA ARG A 76 -5.32 -25.33 -16.01
C ARG A 76 -4.14 -26.02 -16.68
N ASP A 77 -3.69 -25.53 -17.83
CA ASP A 77 -2.55 -26.12 -18.55
C ASP A 77 -1.24 -25.85 -17.81
N THR A 78 -1.10 -24.66 -17.22
CA THR A 78 0.06 -24.27 -16.41
C THR A 78 0.02 -24.92 -15.03
N GLU A 79 -1.16 -24.99 -14.40
CA GLU A 79 -1.35 -25.68 -13.12
C GLU A 79 -0.95 -27.16 -13.19
N ARG A 80 -1.33 -27.88 -14.26
CA ARG A 80 -0.93 -29.28 -14.51
C ARG A 80 0.58 -29.47 -14.65
N LYS A 81 1.29 -28.44 -15.08
CA LYS A 81 2.75 -28.43 -15.17
C LYS A 81 3.43 -28.06 -13.85
N GLY A 82 2.66 -27.68 -12.84
CA GLY A 82 3.13 -27.29 -11.51
C GLY A 82 3.45 -25.80 -11.37
N ILE A 83 2.82 -24.93 -12.17
CA ILE A 83 2.90 -23.47 -12.01
C ILE A 83 1.63 -23.00 -11.29
N ALA A 84 1.78 -22.32 -10.15
CA ALA A 84 0.66 -21.71 -9.42
C ALA A 84 0.93 -20.23 -9.15
N ILE A 85 -0.14 -19.45 -9.09
CA ILE A 85 -0.09 -18.03 -8.77
C ILE A 85 -1.01 -17.73 -7.59
N ILE A 86 -0.50 -16.93 -6.64
CA ILE A 86 -1.26 -16.30 -5.57
C ILE A 86 -1.39 -14.83 -5.94
N HIS A 87 -2.61 -14.40 -6.14
CA HIS A 87 -2.93 -13.03 -6.52
C HIS A 87 -2.97 -12.10 -5.30
N GLN A 88 -2.82 -10.81 -5.53
CA GLN A 88 -2.95 -9.77 -4.53
C GLN A 88 -4.33 -9.81 -3.82
N GLU A 89 -5.41 -10.09 -4.56
CA GLU A 89 -6.72 -10.34 -3.99
C GLU A 89 -6.91 -11.85 -3.83
N LEU A 90 -7.21 -12.30 -2.59
CA LEU A 90 -7.36 -13.72 -2.27
C LEU A 90 -8.53 -14.35 -3.01
N ALA A 91 -8.27 -15.47 -3.68
CA ALA A 91 -9.26 -16.25 -4.42
C ALA A 91 -9.91 -17.33 -3.53
N LEU A 92 -10.28 -16.96 -2.28
CA LEU A 92 -10.92 -17.84 -1.31
C LEU A 92 -12.42 -17.57 -1.20
N VAL A 93 -13.19 -18.63 -1.03
CA VAL A 93 -14.64 -18.56 -0.79
C VAL A 93 -14.88 -18.49 0.72
N LYS A 94 -15.23 -17.31 1.23
CA LYS A 94 -15.34 -17.01 2.67
C LYS A 94 -16.33 -17.90 3.43
N HIS A 95 -17.38 -18.37 2.77
CA HIS A 95 -18.43 -19.20 3.38
C HIS A 95 -18.06 -20.69 3.47
N LEU A 96 -17.05 -21.12 2.73
CA LEU A 96 -16.54 -22.48 2.76
C LEU A 96 -15.50 -22.67 3.87
N THR A 97 -15.31 -23.93 4.28
CA THR A 97 -14.27 -24.32 5.22
C THR A 97 -12.87 -24.24 4.58
N VAL A 98 -11.83 -24.32 5.39
CA VAL A 98 -10.45 -24.40 4.95
C VAL A 98 -10.23 -25.63 4.07
N LEU A 99 -10.76 -26.80 4.49
CA LEU A 99 -10.74 -28.03 3.72
C LEU A 99 -11.35 -27.85 2.33
N GLU A 100 -12.57 -27.33 2.28
CA GLU A 100 -13.29 -27.12 1.01
C GLU A 100 -12.55 -26.13 0.10
N ASN A 101 -11.97 -25.06 0.65
CA ASN A 101 -11.19 -24.11 -0.13
C ASN A 101 -9.91 -24.72 -0.72
N ILE A 102 -9.16 -25.51 0.06
CA ILE A 102 -7.91 -26.15 -0.39
C ILE A 102 -8.17 -27.14 -1.52
N PHE A 103 -9.27 -27.87 -1.45
CA PHE A 103 -9.61 -28.91 -2.45
C PHE A 103 -10.57 -28.42 -3.53
N LEU A 104 -11.00 -27.17 -3.52
CA LEU A 104 -11.92 -26.62 -4.51
C LEU A 104 -11.38 -26.78 -5.95
N GLY A 105 -12.06 -27.59 -6.75
CA GLY A 105 -11.66 -27.96 -8.11
C GLY A 105 -10.51 -28.99 -8.21
N ALA A 106 -10.13 -29.59 -7.07
CA ALA A 106 -9.15 -30.67 -6.94
C ALA A 106 -9.59 -31.72 -5.93
N GLU A 107 -10.90 -31.93 -5.84
CA GLU A 107 -11.52 -32.85 -4.89
C GLU A 107 -11.05 -34.30 -5.14
N ILE A 108 -10.79 -35.02 -4.05
CA ILE A 108 -10.44 -36.43 -4.10
C ILE A 108 -11.73 -37.24 -4.05
N SER A 109 -11.94 -38.06 -5.05
CA SER A 109 -13.12 -38.93 -5.11
C SER A 109 -12.73 -40.40 -5.19
N ARG A 110 -13.52 -41.27 -4.51
CA ARG A 110 -13.40 -42.71 -4.56
C ARG A 110 -14.76 -43.30 -4.89
N HIS A 111 -14.87 -44.11 -5.94
CA HIS A 111 -16.12 -44.71 -6.43
C HIS A 111 -17.25 -43.69 -6.68
N GLY A 112 -16.92 -42.45 -7.13
CA GLY A 112 -17.91 -41.40 -7.40
C GLY A 112 -18.40 -40.61 -6.18
N LEU A 113 -17.85 -40.87 -4.99
CA LEU A 113 -18.11 -40.14 -3.76
C LEU A 113 -16.85 -39.41 -3.32
N LEU A 114 -17.02 -38.26 -2.67
CA LEU A 114 -15.90 -37.48 -2.11
C LEU A 114 -15.26 -38.25 -0.94
N ASP A 115 -13.94 -38.39 -0.99
CA ASP A 115 -13.15 -39.02 0.08
C ASP A 115 -12.71 -37.97 1.10
N TYR A 116 -13.61 -37.60 1.99
CA TYR A 116 -13.35 -36.58 3.02
C TYR A 116 -12.23 -36.98 3.99
N GLU A 117 -12.06 -38.27 4.28
CA GLU A 117 -11.02 -38.75 5.18
C GLU A 117 -9.63 -38.46 4.61
N THR A 118 -9.40 -38.85 3.35
CA THR A 118 -8.14 -38.61 2.65
C THR A 118 -7.89 -37.11 2.49
N MET A 119 -8.92 -36.31 2.14
CA MET A 119 -8.80 -34.85 2.01
C MET A 119 -8.46 -34.21 3.35
N THR A 120 -9.07 -34.63 4.46
CA THR A 120 -8.79 -34.08 5.80
C THR A 120 -7.36 -34.36 6.24
N LEU A 121 -6.87 -35.58 6.09
CA LEU A 121 -5.50 -35.95 6.42
C LEU A 121 -4.47 -35.15 5.58
N ARG A 122 -4.74 -34.98 4.30
CA ARG A 122 -3.88 -34.19 3.42
C ARG A 122 -3.95 -32.69 3.73
N CYS A 123 -5.14 -32.17 4.06
CA CYS A 123 -5.33 -30.79 4.51
C CYS A 123 -4.49 -30.50 5.76
N GLN A 124 -4.54 -31.36 6.77
CA GLN A 124 -3.76 -31.23 7.99
C GLN A 124 -2.25 -31.17 7.72
N LYS A 125 -1.74 -32.00 6.80
CA LYS A 125 -0.33 -31.96 6.38
C LYS A 125 0.03 -30.64 5.70
N LEU A 126 -0.82 -30.15 4.79
CA LEU A 126 -0.61 -28.86 4.12
C LEU A 126 -0.65 -27.69 5.10
N LEU A 127 -1.58 -27.68 6.05
CA LEU A 127 -1.65 -26.67 7.09
C LEU A 127 -0.40 -26.68 7.99
N ALA A 128 0.13 -27.88 8.32
CA ALA A 128 1.38 -28.01 9.06
C ALA A 128 2.58 -27.45 8.27
N GLN A 129 2.65 -27.66 6.96
CA GLN A 129 3.72 -27.12 6.10
C GLN A 129 3.74 -25.59 6.08
N VAL A 130 2.57 -24.94 6.16
CA VAL A 130 2.47 -23.48 6.21
C VAL A 130 2.41 -22.93 7.65
N ASN A 131 2.73 -23.73 8.65
CA ASN A 131 2.71 -23.35 10.07
C ASN A 131 1.38 -22.73 10.53
N LEU A 132 0.24 -23.25 10.03
CA LEU A 132 -1.08 -22.75 10.35
C LEU A 132 -1.86 -23.76 11.21
N PRO A 133 -1.81 -23.69 12.56
CA PRO A 133 -2.44 -24.66 13.46
C PRO A 133 -3.95 -24.37 13.64
N ILE A 134 -4.74 -24.61 12.61
CA ILE A 134 -6.20 -24.44 12.63
C ILE A 134 -6.91 -25.74 12.20
N SER A 135 -8.19 -25.86 12.58
CA SER A 135 -9.02 -26.99 12.12
C SER A 135 -9.34 -26.86 10.63
N PRO A 136 -9.29 -27.96 9.85
CA PRO A 136 -9.79 -28.01 8.48
C PRO A 136 -11.25 -27.55 8.33
N ASP A 137 -12.07 -27.69 9.38
CA ASP A 137 -13.49 -27.32 9.38
C ASP A 137 -13.75 -25.84 9.69
N THR A 138 -12.69 -25.07 10.00
CA THR A 138 -12.81 -23.63 10.25
C THR A 138 -13.27 -22.93 8.97
N ARG A 139 -14.24 -22.01 9.07
CA ARG A 139 -14.65 -21.19 7.94
C ARG A 139 -13.59 -20.15 7.61
N VAL A 140 -13.28 -19.99 6.34
CA VAL A 140 -12.28 -19.02 5.89
C VAL A 140 -12.67 -17.58 6.24
N GLY A 141 -13.96 -17.26 6.26
CA GLY A 141 -14.46 -15.94 6.65
C GLY A 141 -14.18 -15.54 8.11
N ASP A 142 -13.92 -16.52 9.00
CA ASP A 142 -13.65 -16.30 10.42
C ASP A 142 -12.14 -16.11 10.69
N LEU A 143 -11.30 -16.29 9.67
CA LEU A 143 -9.84 -16.16 9.76
C LEU A 143 -9.41 -14.70 9.53
N GLY A 144 -8.34 -14.31 10.21
CA GLY A 144 -7.60 -13.07 9.88
C GLY A 144 -6.97 -13.12 8.49
N LEU A 145 -6.67 -11.94 7.91
CA LEU A 145 -6.12 -11.86 6.54
C LEU A 145 -4.83 -12.65 6.37
N GLY A 146 -3.90 -12.60 7.35
CA GLY A 146 -2.67 -13.38 7.31
C GLY A 146 -2.93 -14.88 7.27
N GLN A 147 -3.89 -15.38 8.06
CA GLN A 147 -4.28 -16.79 8.04
C GLN A 147 -4.94 -17.18 6.71
N GLN A 148 -5.77 -16.31 6.13
CA GLN A 148 -6.34 -16.53 4.80
C GLN A 148 -5.25 -16.64 3.72
N GLN A 149 -4.20 -15.81 3.80
CA GLN A 149 -3.05 -15.89 2.90
C GLN A 149 -2.34 -17.25 2.99
N LEU A 150 -2.14 -17.77 4.21
CA LEU A 150 -1.55 -19.09 4.41
C LEU A 150 -2.43 -20.23 3.89
N VAL A 151 -3.76 -20.10 3.98
CA VAL A 151 -4.69 -21.05 3.35
C VAL A 151 -4.56 -21.02 1.82
N GLU A 152 -4.37 -19.86 1.20
CA GLU A 152 -4.15 -19.74 -0.25
C GLU A 152 -2.84 -20.44 -0.67
N ILE A 153 -1.77 -20.30 0.12
CA ILE A 153 -0.51 -21.01 -0.11
C ILE A 153 -0.72 -22.53 0.02
N ALA A 154 -1.39 -22.98 1.08
CA ALA A 154 -1.70 -24.41 1.28
C ALA A 154 -2.53 -24.99 0.11
N LYS A 155 -3.50 -24.20 -0.41
CA LYS A 155 -4.27 -24.53 -1.62
C LYS A 155 -3.39 -24.67 -2.85
N ALA A 156 -2.43 -23.76 -3.05
CA ALA A 156 -1.47 -23.85 -4.14
C ALA A 156 -0.61 -25.10 -4.01
N LEU A 157 -0.04 -25.37 -2.83
CA LEU A 157 0.81 -26.55 -2.56
C LEU A 157 0.07 -27.88 -2.77
N ASN A 158 -1.25 -27.91 -2.61
CA ASN A 158 -2.04 -29.10 -2.91
C ASN A 158 -1.93 -29.57 -4.38
N LYS A 159 -1.51 -28.68 -5.31
CA LYS A 159 -1.41 -28.93 -6.75
C LYS A 159 -0.02 -29.41 -7.21
N GLN A 160 0.84 -29.89 -6.33
CA GLN A 160 2.23 -30.33 -6.66
C GLN A 160 3.04 -29.25 -7.38
N VAL A 161 3.10 -28.07 -6.79
CA VAL A 161 3.74 -26.89 -7.36
C VAL A 161 5.24 -27.08 -7.47
N ARG A 162 5.83 -26.67 -8.60
CA ARG A 162 7.26 -26.55 -8.88
C ARG A 162 7.69 -25.09 -8.97
N LEU A 163 6.75 -24.22 -9.38
CA LEU A 163 6.93 -22.78 -9.47
C LEU A 163 5.74 -22.06 -8.82
N LEU A 164 5.99 -21.31 -7.75
CA LEU A 164 5.00 -20.50 -7.05
C LEU A 164 5.23 -19.03 -7.39
N ILE A 165 4.19 -18.35 -7.87
CA ILE A 165 4.20 -16.91 -8.12
C ILE A 165 3.41 -16.24 -7.01
N LEU A 166 4.03 -15.25 -6.36
CA LEU A 166 3.46 -14.49 -5.24
C LEU A 166 3.35 -13.02 -5.68
N ASP A 167 2.13 -12.56 -5.99
CA ASP A 167 1.89 -11.18 -6.45
C ASP A 167 1.45 -10.29 -5.29
N GLU A 168 2.38 -9.48 -4.76
CA GLU A 168 2.22 -8.60 -3.58
C GLU A 168 1.61 -9.29 -2.34
N PRO A 169 2.15 -10.43 -1.90
CA PRO A 169 1.49 -11.27 -0.90
C PRO A 169 1.42 -10.65 0.49
N THR A 170 2.15 -9.56 0.76
CA THR A 170 2.25 -8.91 2.07
C THR A 170 1.57 -7.54 2.14
N ALA A 171 0.81 -7.15 1.11
CA ALA A 171 0.20 -5.83 1.02
C ALA A 171 -0.76 -5.49 2.19
N SER A 172 -1.36 -6.52 2.81
CA SER A 172 -2.32 -6.39 3.91
C SER A 172 -1.90 -7.11 5.20
N LEU A 173 -0.63 -7.54 5.29
CA LEU A 173 -0.10 -8.28 6.44
C LEU A 173 0.62 -7.36 7.43
N THR A 174 0.58 -7.74 8.70
CA THR A 174 1.43 -7.17 9.75
C THR A 174 2.89 -7.59 9.54
N GLU A 175 3.84 -6.92 10.19
CA GLU A 175 5.26 -7.28 10.14
C GLU A 175 5.52 -8.73 10.60
N GLN A 176 4.83 -9.17 11.65
CA GLN A 176 4.97 -10.54 12.17
C GLN A 176 4.43 -11.58 11.19
N GLU A 177 3.28 -11.31 10.55
CA GLU A 177 2.72 -12.19 9.52
C GLU A 177 3.61 -12.21 8.26
N THR A 178 4.18 -11.07 7.91
CA THR A 178 5.15 -10.95 6.81
C THR A 178 6.40 -11.80 7.08
N ALA A 179 6.98 -11.70 8.28
CA ALA A 179 8.13 -12.53 8.67
C ALA A 179 7.81 -14.04 8.59
N THR A 180 6.61 -14.43 9.01
CA THR A 180 6.14 -15.82 8.91
C THR A 180 6.03 -16.27 7.45
N LEU A 181 5.46 -15.43 6.58
CA LEU A 181 5.35 -15.72 5.14
C LEU A 181 6.73 -15.88 4.48
N LEU A 182 7.66 -14.97 4.76
CA LEU A 182 9.02 -15.06 4.21
C LEU A 182 9.75 -16.32 4.67
N ALA A 183 9.54 -16.75 5.92
CA ALA A 183 10.09 -18.02 6.43
C ALA A 183 9.52 -19.24 5.65
N ILE A 184 8.21 -19.22 5.32
CA ILE A 184 7.57 -20.27 4.51
C ILE A 184 8.16 -20.28 3.09
N VAL A 185 8.34 -19.12 2.45
CA VAL A 185 8.95 -19.05 1.10
C VAL A 185 10.37 -19.63 1.11
N ARG A 186 11.16 -19.37 2.15
CA ARG A 186 12.49 -19.99 2.31
C ARG A 186 12.41 -21.51 2.52
N ASP A 187 11.41 -22.00 3.26
CA ASP A 187 11.21 -23.44 3.43
C ASP A 187 10.82 -24.11 2.11
N LEU A 188 9.98 -23.47 1.29
CA LEU A 188 9.64 -23.94 -0.05
C LEU A 188 10.87 -24.02 -0.96
N GLN A 189 11.76 -23.03 -0.88
CA GLN A 189 13.03 -23.02 -1.59
C GLN A 189 13.90 -24.26 -1.23
N ASN A 190 13.97 -24.59 0.05
CA ASN A 190 14.70 -25.78 0.53
C ASN A 190 14.09 -27.11 0.03
N HIS A 191 12.85 -27.09 -0.43
CA HIS A 191 12.16 -28.23 -1.04
C HIS A 191 12.13 -28.18 -2.58
N ASP A 192 13.09 -27.46 -3.19
CA ASP A 192 13.23 -27.30 -4.65
C ASP A 192 12.03 -26.63 -5.34
N ILE A 193 11.16 -25.95 -4.60
CA ILE A 193 10.10 -25.14 -5.18
C ILE A 193 10.66 -23.76 -5.51
N ALA A 194 10.64 -23.40 -6.78
CA ALA A 194 11.06 -22.10 -7.23
C ALA A 194 9.98 -21.05 -6.97
N CYS A 195 10.38 -19.82 -6.67
CA CYS A 195 9.43 -18.74 -6.40
C CYS A 195 9.72 -17.51 -7.25
N ILE A 196 8.66 -16.90 -7.80
CA ILE A 196 8.70 -15.53 -8.32
C ILE A 196 7.98 -14.65 -7.29
N TYR A 197 8.72 -13.75 -6.65
CA TYR A 197 8.20 -12.87 -5.61
C TYR A 197 8.04 -11.45 -6.14
N ILE A 198 6.81 -10.96 -6.22
CA ILE A 198 6.53 -9.60 -6.68
C ILE A 198 6.20 -8.75 -5.46
N SER A 199 7.03 -7.75 -5.19
CA SER A 199 6.81 -6.78 -4.13
C SER A 199 7.43 -5.43 -4.48
N HIS A 200 6.86 -4.39 -3.94
CA HIS A 200 7.43 -3.04 -3.95
C HIS A 200 8.13 -2.69 -2.62
N LYS A 201 8.08 -3.59 -1.63
CA LYS A 201 8.77 -3.44 -0.34
C LYS A 201 10.18 -4.02 -0.46
N LEU A 202 11.17 -3.14 -0.57
CA LEU A 202 12.55 -3.53 -0.87
C LEU A 202 13.21 -4.33 0.24
N ASN A 203 12.85 -4.07 1.50
CA ASN A 203 13.30 -4.86 2.64
C ASN A 203 12.90 -6.34 2.52
N GLU A 204 11.68 -6.63 2.06
CA GLU A 204 11.23 -8.01 1.81
C GLU A 204 12.00 -8.62 0.63
N VAL A 205 12.12 -7.88 -0.49
CA VAL A 205 12.87 -8.28 -1.67
C VAL A 205 14.30 -8.66 -1.30
N LYS A 206 15.00 -7.82 -0.55
CA LYS A 206 16.36 -8.10 -0.10
C LYS A 206 16.46 -9.29 0.86
N ALA A 207 15.44 -9.47 1.70
CA ALA A 207 15.44 -10.54 2.68
C ALA A 207 15.25 -11.93 2.07
N ILE A 208 14.56 -12.06 0.92
CA ILE A 208 14.13 -13.37 0.41
C ILE A 208 14.79 -13.78 -0.91
N SER A 209 15.24 -12.82 -1.74
CA SER A 209 15.65 -13.09 -3.11
C SER A 209 17.07 -13.60 -3.24
N ASP A 210 17.28 -14.54 -4.15
CA ASP A 210 18.60 -14.87 -4.69
C ASP A 210 18.95 -13.88 -5.82
N THR A 211 17.96 -13.60 -6.67
CA THR A 211 18.12 -12.78 -7.87
C THR A 211 16.99 -11.74 -7.96
N ILE A 212 17.32 -10.53 -8.40
CA ILE A 212 16.37 -9.44 -8.59
C ILE A 212 16.31 -9.08 -10.08
N CYS A 213 15.12 -9.18 -10.66
CA CYS A 213 14.81 -8.77 -12.01
C CYS A 213 13.98 -7.48 -11.98
N VAL A 214 14.43 -6.43 -12.68
CA VAL A 214 13.74 -5.14 -12.71
C VAL A 214 13.09 -4.91 -14.08
N ILE A 215 11.79 -4.58 -14.05
CA ILE A 215 11.01 -4.18 -15.23
C ILE A 215 10.55 -2.73 -15.05
N ARG A 216 10.74 -1.92 -16.08
CA ARG A 216 10.29 -0.53 -16.15
C ARG A 216 9.69 -0.23 -17.53
N ASP A 217 8.51 0.40 -17.55
CA ASP A 217 7.81 0.79 -18.78
C ASP A 217 7.65 -0.37 -19.81
N GLY A 218 7.39 -1.59 -19.30
CA GLY A 218 7.26 -2.79 -20.10
C GLY A 218 8.58 -3.43 -20.53
N GLN A 219 9.73 -2.89 -20.21
CA GLN A 219 11.04 -3.35 -20.65
C GLN A 219 11.86 -3.97 -19.52
N HIS A 220 12.68 -4.96 -19.84
CA HIS A 220 13.65 -5.56 -18.93
C HIS A 220 14.86 -4.63 -18.76
N ILE A 221 15.05 -4.08 -17.56
CA ILE A 221 16.15 -3.16 -17.24
C ILE A 221 17.42 -3.94 -16.87
N GLY A 222 17.25 -5.03 -16.16
CA GLY A 222 18.37 -5.90 -15.78
C GLY A 222 17.98 -6.94 -14.75
N THR A 223 18.82 -7.95 -14.63
CA THR A 223 18.74 -9.01 -13.61
C THR A 223 20.09 -9.10 -12.91
N ARG A 224 20.12 -9.12 -11.59
CA ARG A 224 21.34 -9.15 -10.78
C ARG A 224 21.14 -9.99 -9.51
N ASP A 225 22.24 -10.50 -8.96
CA ASP A 225 22.24 -11.19 -7.66
C ASP A 225 21.84 -10.21 -6.55
N ALA A 226 20.91 -10.62 -5.69
CA ALA A 226 20.37 -9.78 -4.63
C ALA A 226 21.42 -9.38 -3.58
N SER A 227 22.42 -10.23 -3.35
CA SER A 227 23.51 -9.98 -2.40
C SER A 227 24.39 -8.79 -2.77
N GLY A 228 24.50 -8.49 -4.08
CA GLY A 228 25.34 -7.42 -4.62
C GLY A 228 24.64 -6.09 -4.82
N MET A 229 23.33 -5.98 -4.53
CA MET A 229 22.54 -4.77 -4.75
C MET A 229 22.20 -4.07 -3.44
N SER A 230 22.34 -2.75 -3.40
CA SER A 230 21.72 -1.90 -2.38
C SER A 230 20.24 -1.62 -2.71
N GLU A 231 19.47 -1.14 -1.74
CA GLU A 231 18.10 -0.67 -2.02
C GLU A 231 18.09 0.48 -3.03
N ASP A 232 19.06 1.39 -2.93
CA ASP A 232 19.22 2.52 -3.86
C ASP A 232 19.49 2.05 -5.29
N ASP A 233 20.27 0.97 -5.48
CA ASP A 233 20.49 0.39 -6.80
C ASP A 233 19.18 -0.13 -7.41
N ILE A 234 18.38 -0.83 -6.60
CA ILE A 234 17.07 -1.36 -7.03
C ILE A 234 16.14 -0.19 -7.41
N ILE A 235 16.06 0.83 -6.57
CA ILE A 235 15.26 2.03 -6.80
C ILE A 235 15.71 2.73 -8.08
N THR A 236 17.01 2.93 -8.26
CA THR A 236 17.56 3.56 -9.46
C THR A 236 17.18 2.81 -10.73
N MET A 237 17.26 1.48 -10.71
CA MET A 237 16.83 0.65 -11.85
C MET A 237 15.31 0.77 -12.10
N MET A 238 14.48 0.79 -11.03
CA MET A 238 13.03 0.88 -11.13
C MET A 238 12.56 2.23 -11.66
N VAL A 239 13.14 3.34 -11.17
CA VAL A 239 12.71 4.72 -11.46
C VAL A 239 13.48 5.32 -12.64
N GLY A 240 14.71 4.85 -12.90
CA GLY A 240 15.54 5.29 -14.03
C GLY A 240 16.34 6.56 -13.81
N ARG A 241 16.41 7.01 -12.57
CA ARG A 241 17.24 8.13 -12.13
C ARG A 241 17.73 7.86 -10.71
N GLU A 242 18.92 8.34 -10.38
CA GLU A 242 19.36 8.34 -8.99
C GLU A 242 18.41 9.20 -8.16
N LEU A 243 17.81 8.60 -7.16
CA LEU A 243 17.10 9.35 -6.12
C LEU A 243 18.15 9.67 -5.07
N THR A 244 18.71 10.87 -5.12
CA THR A 244 19.76 11.36 -4.21
C THR A 244 19.34 11.33 -2.73
N ALA A 245 18.06 11.24 -2.44
CA ALA A 245 17.45 10.81 -1.19
C ALA A 245 16.03 10.38 -1.49
N LEU A 246 15.59 9.24 -0.98
CA LEU A 246 14.20 8.79 -1.11
C LEU A 246 13.22 9.77 -0.47
N TYR A 247 13.66 10.41 0.61
CA TYR A 247 12.93 11.44 1.34
C TYR A 247 13.62 12.79 1.12
N PRO A 248 13.15 13.60 0.15
CA PRO A 248 13.70 14.94 -0.05
C PRO A 248 13.38 15.78 1.18
N SER A 249 14.37 16.19 1.94
CA SER A 249 14.24 17.12 3.05
C SER A 249 14.91 18.43 2.65
N GLU A 250 14.16 19.53 2.68
CA GLU A 250 14.68 20.87 2.46
C GLU A 250 14.56 21.67 3.76
N PRO A 251 15.66 22.23 4.28
CA PRO A 251 15.60 23.03 5.51
C PRO A 251 14.62 24.19 5.37
N HIS A 252 13.76 24.36 6.34
CA HIS A 252 12.82 25.48 6.41
C HIS A 252 12.69 25.97 7.86
N ALA A 253 12.46 27.27 8.01
CA ALA A 253 12.27 27.85 9.33
C ALA A 253 10.80 27.71 9.76
N HIS A 254 10.59 27.17 10.94
CA HIS A 254 9.24 27.08 11.53
C HIS A 254 8.75 28.46 11.91
N GLY A 255 7.46 28.70 11.73
CA GLY A 255 6.78 29.91 12.16
C GLY A 255 6.15 29.79 13.55
N GLU A 256 5.16 30.66 13.81
CA GLU A 256 4.35 30.64 15.03
C GLU A 256 3.43 29.41 15.09
N GLU A 257 2.93 29.11 16.29
CA GLU A 257 1.91 28.06 16.50
C GLU A 257 0.64 28.40 15.72
N ILE A 258 0.20 27.47 14.86
CA ILE A 258 -1.03 27.61 14.09
C ILE A 258 -2.17 26.76 14.66
N LEU A 259 -1.84 25.60 15.23
CA LEU A 259 -2.80 24.66 15.82
C LEU A 259 -2.31 24.23 17.19
N ARG A 260 -3.22 24.22 18.16
CA ARG A 260 -2.99 23.61 19.45
C ARG A 260 -4.21 22.79 19.83
N VAL A 261 -3.96 21.60 20.29
CA VAL A 261 -4.97 20.62 20.71
C VAL A 261 -4.71 20.28 22.17
N GLU A 262 -5.72 20.39 23.01
CA GLU A 262 -5.63 20.13 24.44
C GLU A 262 -6.65 19.09 24.88
N HIS A 263 -6.18 18.09 25.63
CA HIS A 263 -6.99 17.06 26.30
C HIS A 263 -7.93 16.27 25.36
N LEU A 264 -7.49 16.02 24.11
CA LEU A 264 -8.29 15.29 23.13
C LEU A 264 -8.55 13.87 23.62
N THR A 265 -9.82 13.53 23.78
CA THR A 265 -10.26 12.18 24.12
C THR A 265 -11.41 11.78 23.21
N ALA A 266 -11.29 10.61 22.57
CA ALA A 266 -12.28 10.09 21.64
C ALA A 266 -12.67 8.65 22.01
N TRP A 267 -13.95 8.34 21.95
CA TRP A 267 -14.50 7.02 22.29
C TRP A 267 -14.89 6.24 21.02
N HIS A 268 -14.76 4.93 21.11
CA HIS A 268 -15.19 4.04 20.04
C HIS A 268 -16.68 4.25 19.71
N PRO A 269 -17.08 4.36 18.43
CA PRO A 269 -18.46 4.72 18.05
C PRO A 269 -19.54 3.77 18.58
N VAL A 270 -19.23 2.47 18.65
CA VAL A 270 -20.17 1.43 19.12
C VAL A 270 -19.95 1.12 20.60
N ASN A 271 -18.72 0.83 21.00
CA ASN A 271 -18.38 0.52 22.40
C ASN A 271 -17.91 1.76 23.14
N ARG A 272 -18.84 2.50 23.74
CA ARG A 272 -18.61 3.79 24.43
C ARG A 272 -17.71 3.73 25.66
N HIS A 273 -17.32 2.54 26.12
CA HIS A 273 -16.38 2.37 27.24
C HIS A 273 -14.93 2.33 26.76
N ILE A 274 -14.68 2.07 25.50
CA ILE A 274 -13.34 2.01 24.95
C ILE A 274 -12.94 3.40 24.43
N LYS A 275 -11.86 3.94 24.96
CA LYS A 275 -11.22 5.15 24.46
C LYS A 275 -10.28 4.77 23.31
N ARG A 276 -10.42 5.40 22.17
CA ARG A 276 -9.52 5.29 21.02
C ARG A 276 -8.41 6.33 21.06
N VAL A 277 -8.73 7.50 21.59
CA VAL A 277 -7.78 8.56 21.92
C VAL A 277 -8.03 8.93 23.39
N ASN A 278 -6.99 9.12 24.17
CA ASN A 278 -7.10 9.30 25.61
C ASN A 278 -6.14 10.40 26.11
N ASP A 279 -6.67 11.59 26.28
CA ASP A 279 -5.98 12.75 26.84
C ASP A 279 -4.71 13.13 26.06
N VAL A 280 -4.88 13.36 24.75
CA VAL A 280 -3.78 13.73 23.84
C VAL A 280 -3.74 15.25 23.66
N SER A 281 -2.56 15.83 23.92
CA SER A 281 -2.32 17.26 23.74
C SER A 281 -1.07 17.48 22.90
N PHE A 282 -1.13 18.35 21.88
CA PHE A 282 0.00 18.70 21.03
C PHE A 282 -0.22 20.03 20.31
N SER A 283 0.85 20.55 19.72
CA SER A 283 0.80 21.75 18.89
C SER A 283 1.43 21.52 17.53
N LEU A 284 1.12 22.39 16.57
CA LEU A 284 1.68 22.43 15.22
C LEU A 284 2.05 23.88 14.88
N ARG A 285 3.21 24.08 14.29
CA ARG A 285 3.69 25.40 13.87
C ARG A 285 3.49 25.59 12.36
N ARG A 286 3.42 26.83 11.93
CA ARG A 286 3.44 27.17 10.50
C ARG A 286 4.73 26.65 9.86
N ARG A 287 4.65 26.10 8.66
CA ARG A 287 5.81 25.52 7.96
C ARG A 287 6.45 24.38 8.75
N GLU A 288 5.70 23.63 9.49
CA GLU A 288 6.17 22.42 10.18
C GLU A 288 5.54 21.18 9.54
N ILE A 289 6.32 20.12 9.40
CA ILE A 289 5.83 18.77 9.11
C ILE A 289 5.85 18.01 10.44
N LEU A 290 4.67 17.79 11.01
CA LEU A 290 4.48 17.01 12.22
C LEU A 290 4.12 15.57 11.85
N GLY A 291 5.02 14.62 12.13
CA GLY A 291 4.76 13.21 11.97
C GLY A 291 4.00 12.62 13.15
N ILE A 292 3.05 11.73 12.91
CA ILE A 292 2.41 10.94 13.97
C ILE A 292 2.72 9.47 13.72
N ALA A 293 3.57 8.91 14.56
CA ALA A 293 3.99 7.51 14.56
C ALA A 293 3.25 6.68 15.61
N GLY A 294 3.20 5.37 15.43
CA GLY A 294 2.62 4.43 16.39
C GLY A 294 2.18 3.13 15.74
N LEU A 295 1.97 2.10 16.55
CA LEU A 295 1.50 0.80 16.09
C LEU A 295 0.05 0.88 15.55
N VAL A 296 -0.36 -0.13 14.81
CA VAL A 296 -1.75 -0.25 14.32
C VAL A 296 -2.72 -0.20 15.50
N GLY A 297 -3.74 0.66 15.40
CA GLY A 297 -4.71 0.87 16.49
C GLY A 297 -4.23 1.83 17.60
N ALA A 298 -3.11 2.54 17.40
CA ALA A 298 -2.61 3.53 18.36
C ALA A 298 -3.47 4.79 18.51
N GLY A 299 -4.51 4.99 17.70
CA GLY A 299 -5.42 6.14 17.78
C GLY A 299 -5.02 7.32 16.89
N ARG A 300 -4.08 7.15 15.97
CA ARG A 300 -3.56 8.22 15.09
C ARG A 300 -4.62 8.80 14.18
N THR A 301 -5.25 7.96 13.35
CA THR A 301 -6.34 8.32 12.43
C THR A 301 -7.53 8.90 13.19
N GLU A 302 -7.90 8.29 14.32
CA GLU A 302 -9.00 8.76 15.14
C GLU A 302 -8.78 10.20 15.68
N ALA A 303 -7.55 10.51 16.07
CA ALA A 303 -7.21 11.85 16.57
C ALA A 303 -7.39 12.91 15.46
N VAL A 304 -6.89 12.67 14.24
CA VAL A 304 -7.03 13.64 13.15
C VAL A 304 -8.44 13.69 12.57
N GLN A 305 -9.20 12.59 12.63
CA GLN A 305 -10.62 12.60 12.28
C GLN A 305 -11.44 13.48 13.23
N CYS A 306 -11.10 13.53 14.51
CA CYS A 306 -11.70 14.49 15.45
C CYS A 306 -11.39 15.94 15.03
N LEU A 307 -10.14 16.25 14.67
CA LEU A 307 -9.73 17.58 14.22
C LEU A 307 -10.42 18.00 12.93
N PHE A 308 -10.70 17.07 12.04
CA PHE A 308 -11.40 17.33 10.79
C PHE A 308 -12.93 17.27 10.92
N GLY A 309 -13.45 16.87 12.11
CA GLY A 309 -14.89 16.80 12.38
C GLY A 309 -15.62 15.66 11.70
N VAL A 310 -14.92 14.55 11.39
CA VAL A 310 -15.50 13.37 10.73
C VAL A 310 -15.50 12.11 11.61
N TRP A 311 -15.00 12.19 12.84
CA TRP A 311 -15.05 11.09 13.78
C TRP A 311 -16.51 10.75 14.14
N PRO A 312 -16.97 9.51 13.92
CA PRO A 312 -18.39 9.15 14.13
C PRO A 312 -18.75 8.90 15.60
N GLY A 313 -17.75 8.82 16.48
CA GLY A 313 -17.93 8.61 17.92
C GLY A 313 -17.99 9.91 18.69
N ARG A 314 -18.31 9.80 20.01
CA ARG A 314 -18.17 10.92 20.93
C ARG A 314 -16.70 11.28 21.08
N TRP A 315 -16.39 12.58 21.15
CA TRP A 315 -15.09 13.10 21.53
C TRP A 315 -15.22 14.36 22.38
N GLN A 316 -14.15 14.74 23.06
CA GLN A 316 -13.99 15.97 23.84
C GLN A 316 -12.55 16.44 23.77
N GLY A 317 -12.31 17.69 24.04
CA GLY A 317 -11.01 18.37 24.00
C GLY A 317 -11.20 19.79 23.50
N GLU A 318 -10.13 20.56 23.53
CA GLU A 318 -10.11 21.95 23.08
C GLU A 318 -9.17 22.06 21.85
N ILE A 319 -9.62 22.81 20.85
CA ILE A 319 -8.86 23.05 19.62
C ILE A 319 -8.70 24.57 19.50
N PHE A 320 -7.45 25.01 19.30
CA PHE A 320 -7.12 26.41 19.09
C PHE A 320 -6.45 26.55 17.71
N ILE A 321 -6.92 27.53 16.94
CA ILE A 321 -6.31 27.91 15.65
C ILE A 321 -5.91 29.37 15.75
N ASP A 322 -4.63 29.68 15.48
CA ASP A 322 -4.03 31.01 15.69
C ASP A 322 -4.32 31.56 17.12
N GLY A 323 -4.24 30.69 18.11
CA GLY A 323 -4.48 31.00 19.51
C GLY A 323 -5.95 31.22 19.89
N GLN A 324 -6.89 31.09 18.95
CA GLN A 324 -8.33 31.26 19.22
C GLN A 324 -9.01 29.90 19.36
N PRO A 325 -9.85 29.69 20.38
CA PRO A 325 -10.61 28.47 20.54
C PRO A 325 -11.63 28.32 19.40
N VAL A 326 -11.69 27.13 18.81
CA VAL A 326 -12.60 26.80 17.70
C VAL A 326 -13.41 25.55 18.03
N SER A 327 -14.65 25.50 17.53
CA SER A 327 -15.50 24.32 17.64
C SER A 327 -15.65 23.69 16.26
N ILE A 328 -15.24 22.44 16.14
CA ILE A 328 -15.30 21.67 14.89
C ILE A 328 -16.16 20.43 15.12
N SER A 329 -17.36 20.44 14.55
CA SER A 329 -18.32 19.33 14.64
C SER A 329 -18.57 18.62 13.29
N ASN A 330 -18.04 19.19 12.20
CA ASN A 330 -18.15 18.64 10.84
C ASN A 330 -17.02 19.15 9.94
N CYS A 331 -16.82 18.49 8.82
CA CYS A 331 -15.75 18.84 7.87
C CYS A 331 -15.89 20.24 7.26
N GLN A 332 -17.10 20.78 7.11
CA GLN A 332 -17.31 22.13 6.57
C GLN A 332 -16.73 23.20 7.50
N GLN A 333 -16.91 23.02 8.82
CA GLN A 333 -16.30 23.91 9.82
C GLN A 333 -14.77 23.78 9.81
N ALA A 334 -14.22 22.57 9.73
CA ALA A 334 -12.77 22.36 9.60
C ALA A 334 -12.22 23.09 8.36
N ILE A 335 -12.87 22.96 7.22
CA ILE A 335 -12.49 23.63 5.97
C ILE A 335 -12.58 25.17 6.13
N ALA A 336 -13.62 25.68 6.77
CA ALA A 336 -13.78 27.12 7.02
C ALA A 336 -12.64 27.67 7.90
N HIS A 337 -12.07 26.85 8.79
CA HIS A 337 -10.89 27.20 9.60
C HIS A 337 -9.55 26.94 8.85
N GLY A 338 -9.59 26.54 7.59
CA GLY A 338 -8.40 26.31 6.76
C GLY A 338 -7.73 24.95 6.98
N ILE A 339 -8.47 23.95 7.46
CA ILE A 339 -7.97 22.56 7.57
C ILE A 339 -8.47 21.77 6.37
N ALA A 340 -7.57 21.04 5.70
CA ALA A 340 -7.93 20.03 4.71
C ALA A 340 -7.34 18.68 5.10
N MET A 341 -7.99 17.59 4.70
CA MET A 341 -7.56 16.24 5.04
C MET A 341 -7.60 15.31 3.84
N VAL A 342 -6.53 14.55 3.65
CA VAL A 342 -6.45 13.38 2.79
C VAL A 342 -6.73 12.16 3.65
N PRO A 343 -7.76 11.36 3.38
CA PRO A 343 -8.14 10.22 4.22
C PRO A 343 -7.27 8.99 3.97
N GLU A 344 -7.21 8.07 4.95
CA GLU A 344 -6.49 6.80 4.88
C GLU A 344 -6.98 5.90 3.73
N ASP A 345 -8.30 5.66 3.66
CA ASP A 345 -8.89 4.84 2.59
C ASP A 345 -9.27 5.71 1.39
N ARG A 346 -8.33 5.80 0.44
CA ARG A 346 -8.51 6.53 -0.80
C ARG A 346 -9.74 6.09 -1.59
N LYS A 347 -9.97 4.78 -1.68
CA LYS A 347 -11.05 4.21 -2.52
C LYS A 347 -12.43 4.43 -1.93
N LYS A 348 -12.54 4.34 -0.60
CA LYS A 348 -13.81 4.46 0.12
C LYS A 348 -14.16 5.92 0.39
N ASP A 349 -13.20 6.69 0.89
CA ASP A 349 -13.44 8.02 1.46
C ASP A 349 -12.78 9.14 0.63
N GLY A 350 -11.82 8.79 -0.23
CA GLY A 350 -11.02 9.76 -0.98
C GLY A 350 -11.57 10.12 -2.36
N ILE A 351 -12.16 9.19 -3.10
CA ILE A 351 -12.61 9.41 -4.49
C ILE A 351 -14.03 8.92 -4.73
N VAL A 352 -14.67 9.46 -5.77
CA VAL A 352 -15.89 8.88 -6.37
C VAL A 352 -15.46 8.15 -7.64
N PRO A 353 -15.28 6.80 -7.62
CA PRO A 353 -14.56 6.07 -8.67
C PRO A 353 -15.14 6.18 -10.07
N VAL A 354 -16.47 6.30 -10.16
CA VAL A 354 -17.21 6.42 -11.44
C VAL A 354 -17.25 7.84 -11.99
N MET A 355 -16.89 8.83 -11.18
CA MET A 355 -16.89 10.24 -11.55
C MET A 355 -15.60 10.62 -12.29
N ALA A 356 -15.68 11.60 -13.19
CA ALA A 356 -14.54 12.15 -13.92
C ALA A 356 -13.42 12.65 -13.00
N VAL A 357 -12.17 12.58 -13.46
CA VAL A 357 -10.99 13.11 -12.74
C VAL A 357 -11.20 14.58 -12.40
N GLY A 358 -11.61 15.39 -13.38
CA GLY A 358 -11.83 16.82 -13.17
C GLY A 358 -12.88 17.10 -12.09
N LYS A 359 -14.01 16.41 -12.14
CA LYS A 359 -15.08 16.58 -11.15
C LYS A 359 -14.68 16.09 -9.75
N ASN A 360 -13.83 15.07 -9.64
CA ASN A 360 -13.24 14.68 -8.35
C ASN A 360 -12.32 15.77 -7.77
N ILE A 361 -11.59 16.49 -8.61
CA ILE A 361 -10.70 17.60 -8.19
C ILE A 361 -11.53 18.75 -7.63
N THR A 362 -12.60 19.17 -8.30
CA THR A 362 -13.38 20.37 -7.94
C THR A 362 -14.47 20.11 -6.89
N LEU A 363 -14.78 18.84 -6.58
CA LEU A 363 -15.91 18.42 -5.75
C LEU A 363 -16.05 19.17 -4.41
N ALA A 364 -14.95 19.42 -3.71
CA ALA A 364 -14.96 20.10 -2.41
C ALA A 364 -14.99 21.64 -2.52
N ALA A 365 -14.70 22.17 -3.71
CA ALA A 365 -14.59 23.62 -3.95
C ALA A 365 -15.66 24.15 -4.93
N LEU A 366 -16.76 23.42 -5.14
CA LEU A 366 -17.80 23.79 -6.09
C LEU A 366 -18.38 25.20 -5.86
N ASN A 367 -18.43 25.63 -4.61
CA ASN A 367 -18.90 26.99 -4.27
C ASN A 367 -18.05 28.11 -4.90
N GLN A 368 -16.79 27.84 -5.27
CA GLN A 368 -15.92 28.81 -5.95
C GLN A 368 -16.30 29.00 -7.42
N PHE A 369 -17.06 28.06 -7.98
CA PHE A 369 -17.51 28.06 -9.38
C PHE A 369 -19.00 28.34 -9.51
N THR A 370 -19.71 28.68 -8.40
CA THR A 370 -21.14 28.99 -8.43
C THR A 370 -21.35 30.48 -8.67
N GLY A 371 -22.07 30.79 -9.74
CA GLY A 371 -22.54 32.15 -10.08
C GLY A 371 -23.89 32.50 -9.47
N ALA A 372 -24.50 33.57 -9.96
CA ALA A 372 -25.86 33.98 -9.60
C ALA A 372 -26.85 32.83 -9.90
N MET A 373 -27.84 32.63 -9.01
CA MET A 373 -28.84 31.56 -9.11
C MET A 373 -28.28 30.13 -9.00
N SER A 374 -27.16 29.93 -8.34
CA SER A 374 -26.51 28.62 -8.15
C SER A 374 -26.12 27.91 -9.47
N SER A 375 -25.96 28.65 -10.56
CA SER A 375 -25.43 28.11 -11.80
C SER A 375 -23.94 27.88 -11.70
N LEU A 376 -23.44 26.76 -12.23
CA LEU A 376 -22.00 26.49 -12.30
C LEU A 376 -21.40 27.26 -13.50
N ASP A 377 -20.25 27.89 -13.25
CA ASP A 377 -19.38 28.43 -14.29
C ASP A 377 -18.47 27.30 -14.80
N ASP A 378 -18.96 26.57 -15.79
CA ASP A 378 -18.25 25.44 -16.40
C ASP A 378 -16.89 25.85 -16.98
N ALA A 379 -16.76 27.08 -17.51
CA ALA A 379 -15.52 27.55 -18.08
C ALA A 379 -14.44 27.79 -17.02
N ALA A 380 -14.81 28.44 -15.91
CA ALA A 380 -13.92 28.64 -14.77
C ALA A 380 -13.52 27.30 -14.12
N GLU A 381 -14.48 26.38 -13.98
CA GLU A 381 -14.22 25.04 -13.44
C GLU A 381 -13.25 24.27 -14.33
N GLN A 382 -13.47 24.21 -15.65
CA GLN A 382 -12.60 23.53 -16.60
C GLN A 382 -11.18 24.11 -16.62
N HIS A 383 -11.05 25.42 -16.53
CA HIS A 383 -9.75 26.08 -16.44
C HIS A 383 -9.01 25.66 -15.16
N CYS A 384 -9.69 25.64 -14.02
CA CYS A 384 -9.14 25.20 -12.73
C CYS A 384 -8.72 23.72 -12.75
N ILE A 385 -9.52 22.84 -13.37
CA ILE A 385 -9.21 21.42 -13.56
C ILE A 385 -7.90 21.28 -14.34
N GLN A 386 -7.76 21.96 -15.47
CA GLN A 386 -6.57 21.90 -16.31
C GLN A 386 -5.32 22.38 -15.57
N GLN A 387 -5.42 23.50 -14.85
CA GLN A 387 -4.32 24.02 -14.01
C GLN A 387 -3.92 23.01 -12.93
N SER A 388 -4.88 22.39 -12.25
CA SER A 388 -4.64 21.41 -11.20
C SER A 388 -3.93 20.15 -11.75
N ILE A 389 -4.37 19.66 -12.90
CA ILE A 389 -3.75 18.52 -13.60
C ILE A 389 -2.30 18.85 -13.97
N GLN A 390 -2.04 20.03 -14.51
CA GLN A 390 -0.69 20.47 -14.90
C GLN A 390 0.21 20.69 -13.68
N ARG A 391 -0.27 21.41 -12.66
CA ARG A 391 0.47 21.72 -11.43
C ARG A 391 0.95 20.48 -10.71
N LEU A 392 0.08 19.46 -10.56
CA LEU A 392 0.37 18.22 -9.85
C LEU A 392 0.85 17.10 -10.79
N LYS A 393 1.02 17.39 -12.07
CA LYS A 393 1.45 16.41 -13.08
C LYS A 393 0.63 15.13 -13.02
N ILE A 394 -0.70 15.26 -12.99
CA ILE A 394 -1.62 14.11 -12.98
C ILE A 394 -1.62 13.49 -14.37
N LYS A 395 -1.19 12.23 -14.48
CA LYS A 395 -1.18 11.49 -15.74
C LYS A 395 -2.58 10.96 -16.04
N THR A 396 -3.29 11.64 -16.91
CA THR A 396 -4.61 11.24 -17.42
C THR A 396 -4.69 11.50 -18.92
N SER A 397 -5.40 10.66 -19.65
CA SER A 397 -5.68 10.89 -21.09
C SER A 397 -6.73 11.97 -21.34
N SER A 398 -7.61 12.21 -20.36
CA SER A 398 -8.65 13.22 -20.39
C SER A 398 -9.11 13.56 -18.98
N PRO A 399 -9.48 14.82 -18.67
CA PRO A 399 -10.16 15.19 -17.43
C PRO A 399 -11.49 14.48 -17.22
N GLU A 400 -12.13 14.04 -18.30
CA GLU A 400 -13.43 13.34 -18.30
C GLU A 400 -13.30 11.84 -18.02
N LEU A 401 -12.08 11.30 -17.97
CA LEU A 401 -11.85 9.90 -17.64
C LEU A 401 -12.31 9.63 -16.20
N ALA A 402 -13.02 8.51 -15.98
CA ALA A 402 -13.39 8.09 -14.63
C ALA A 402 -12.12 7.88 -13.77
N ILE A 403 -12.07 8.50 -12.57
CA ILE A 403 -10.88 8.50 -11.71
C ILE A 403 -10.47 7.09 -11.27
N GLY A 404 -11.43 6.17 -11.17
CA GLY A 404 -11.16 4.77 -10.84
C GLY A 404 -10.24 4.05 -11.83
N ARG A 405 -10.05 4.60 -13.04
CA ARG A 405 -9.12 4.05 -14.07
C ARG A 405 -7.68 4.54 -13.94
N LEU A 406 -7.42 5.53 -13.10
CA LEU A 406 -6.07 6.04 -12.87
C LEU A 406 -5.28 5.10 -11.95
N SER A 407 -3.94 5.15 -12.07
CA SER A 407 -3.05 4.54 -11.09
C SER A 407 -3.22 5.17 -9.70
N GLY A 408 -2.83 4.42 -8.65
CA GLY A 408 -2.93 4.87 -7.27
C GLY A 408 -2.28 6.24 -7.02
N GLY A 409 -1.08 6.46 -7.54
CA GLY A 409 -0.38 7.74 -7.41
C GLY A 409 -1.12 8.90 -8.07
N ASN A 410 -1.74 8.70 -9.24
CA ASN A 410 -2.51 9.74 -9.91
C ASN A 410 -3.87 10.01 -9.22
N GLN A 411 -4.51 9.00 -8.65
CA GLN A 411 -5.68 9.17 -7.78
C GLN A 411 -5.32 10.03 -6.56
N GLN A 412 -4.19 9.74 -5.92
CA GLN A 412 -3.71 10.49 -4.75
C GLN A 412 -3.42 11.95 -5.07
N LYS A 413 -2.78 12.21 -6.22
CA LYS A 413 -2.56 13.58 -6.71
C LYS A 413 -3.86 14.32 -6.97
N ALA A 414 -4.91 13.65 -7.47
CA ALA A 414 -6.22 14.25 -7.67
C ALA A 414 -6.91 14.61 -6.33
N ILE A 415 -6.76 13.77 -5.29
CA ILE A 415 -7.23 14.08 -3.93
C ILE A 415 -6.47 15.28 -3.36
N LEU A 416 -5.15 15.29 -3.50
CA LEU A 416 -4.32 16.43 -3.08
C LEU A 416 -4.72 17.72 -3.82
N ALA A 417 -4.97 17.65 -5.14
CA ALA A 417 -5.48 18.78 -5.91
C ALA A 417 -6.76 19.34 -5.31
N ARG A 418 -7.73 18.46 -4.97
CA ARG A 418 -8.98 18.85 -4.30
C ARG A 418 -8.73 19.56 -2.97
N CYS A 419 -7.85 19.01 -2.13
CA CYS A 419 -7.50 19.63 -0.86
C CYS A 419 -6.86 21.01 -1.05
N LEU A 420 -5.97 21.16 -2.05
CA LEU A 420 -5.27 22.42 -2.32
C LEU A 420 -6.18 23.52 -2.89
N LEU A 421 -7.28 23.15 -3.58
CA LEU A 421 -8.28 24.12 -4.02
C LEU A 421 -9.02 24.81 -2.87
N LEU A 422 -9.01 24.21 -1.68
CA LEU A 422 -9.57 24.79 -0.46
C LEU A 422 -8.64 25.85 0.17
N ASN A 423 -7.45 26.09 -0.40
CA ASN A 423 -6.41 26.98 0.15
C ASN A 423 -6.12 26.71 1.63
N PRO A 424 -5.75 25.46 2.00
CA PRO A 424 -5.58 25.09 3.39
C PRO A 424 -4.38 25.79 4.02
N ARG A 425 -4.49 26.09 5.31
CA ARG A 425 -3.38 26.53 6.15
C ARG A 425 -2.77 25.36 6.91
N ILE A 426 -3.58 24.33 7.16
CA ILE A 426 -3.22 23.06 7.78
C ILE A 426 -3.67 21.94 6.86
N LEU A 427 -2.74 21.06 6.48
CA LEU A 427 -3.00 19.91 5.63
C LEU A 427 -2.71 18.62 6.43
N ILE A 428 -3.72 17.80 6.60
CA ILE A 428 -3.62 16.48 7.25
C ILE A 428 -3.50 15.43 6.15
N LEU A 429 -2.47 14.60 6.23
CA LEU A 429 -2.19 13.51 5.30
C LEU A 429 -2.20 12.20 6.07
N ASP A 430 -3.28 11.45 5.95
CA ASP A 430 -3.41 10.14 6.59
C ASP A 430 -3.08 9.05 5.56
N GLU A 431 -1.97 8.33 5.80
CA GLU A 431 -1.41 7.29 4.92
C GLU A 431 -1.27 7.77 3.44
N PRO A 432 -0.59 8.92 3.18
CA PRO A 432 -0.63 9.59 1.87
C PRO A 432 -0.05 8.76 0.73
N THR A 433 0.75 7.76 1.02
CA THR A 433 1.46 6.96 0.01
C THR A 433 1.11 5.47 0.06
N ARG A 434 0.10 5.08 0.82
CA ARG A 434 -0.34 3.69 0.92
C ARG A 434 -0.79 3.12 -0.43
N GLY A 435 -0.15 2.02 -0.86
CA GLY A 435 -0.46 1.35 -2.12
C GLY A 435 -0.08 2.18 -3.36
N ILE A 436 0.96 2.98 -3.24
CA ILE A 436 1.54 3.79 -4.32
C ILE A 436 2.96 3.28 -4.61
N ASP A 437 3.38 3.34 -5.86
CA ASP A 437 4.73 3.00 -6.27
C ASP A 437 5.77 4.01 -5.78
N ILE A 438 7.05 3.58 -5.74
CA ILE A 438 8.16 4.37 -5.17
C ILE A 438 8.35 5.70 -5.90
N GLY A 439 8.23 5.72 -7.23
CA GLY A 439 8.39 6.96 -8.00
C GLY A 439 7.29 7.98 -7.70
N ALA A 440 6.03 7.51 -7.57
CA ALA A 440 4.92 8.37 -7.19
C ALA A 440 5.00 8.80 -5.71
N LYS A 441 5.50 7.95 -4.80
CA LYS A 441 5.80 8.35 -3.40
C LYS A 441 6.75 9.54 -3.38
N TYR A 442 7.89 9.45 -4.08
CA TYR A 442 8.87 10.53 -4.17
C TYR A 442 8.27 11.85 -4.67
N GLU A 443 7.40 11.79 -5.69
CA GLU A 443 6.72 13.00 -6.20
C GLU A 443 5.79 13.64 -5.17
N ILE A 444 5.10 12.81 -4.35
CA ILE A 444 4.25 13.29 -3.25
C ILE A 444 5.10 13.92 -2.15
N TYR A 445 6.22 13.31 -1.76
CA TYR A 445 7.14 13.87 -0.76
C TYR A 445 7.70 15.23 -1.19
N LYS A 446 8.12 15.35 -2.45
CA LYS A 446 8.54 16.63 -3.01
C LYS A 446 7.43 17.67 -2.98
N LEU A 447 6.19 17.28 -3.27
CA LEU A 447 5.04 18.17 -3.20
C LEU A 447 4.80 18.64 -1.76
N ILE A 448 4.86 17.74 -0.76
CA ILE A 448 4.72 18.08 0.66
C ILE A 448 5.74 19.16 1.06
N ASN A 449 7.02 18.98 0.74
CA ASN A 449 8.05 19.98 1.02
C ASN A 449 7.75 21.33 0.37
N GLN A 450 7.32 21.33 -0.91
CA GLN A 450 6.93 22.56 -1.60
C GLN A 450 5.77 23.29 -0.91
N LEU A 451 4.77 22.54 -0.40
CA LEU A 451 3.63 23.11 0.32
C LEU A 451 4.07 23.76 1.64
N VAL A 452 4.95 23.11 2.37
CA VAL A 452 5.52 23.63 3.62
C VAL A 452 6.32 24.92 3.37
N GLN A 453 7.12 24.98 2.31
CA GLN A 453 7.81 26.21 1.91
C GLN A 453 6.85 27.35 1.56
N GLN A 454 5.66 27.02 1.01
CA GLN A 454 4.59 27.99 0.74
C GLN A 454 3.85 28.46 1.99
N GLY A 455 4.18 27.93 3.18
CA GLY A 455 3.62 28.38 4.46
C GLY A 455 2.56 27.46 5.07
N ILE A 456 2.26 26.33 4.42
CA ILE A 456 1.28 25.35 4.92
C ILE A 456 1.93 24.53 6.04
N ALA A 457 1.20 24.29 7.13
CA ALA A 457 1.56 23.35 8.17
C ALA A 457 1.00 21.97 7.82
N VAL A 458 1.78 20.93 7.99
CA VAL A 458 1.41 19.57 7.54
C VAL A 458 1.45 18.59 8.71
N ILE A 459 0.42 17.77 8.85
CA ILE A 459 0.41 16.59 9.72
C ILE A 459 0.49 15.37 8.82
N VAL A 460 1.51 14.53 9.02
CA VAL A 460 1.69 13.27 8.28
C VAL A 460 1.49 12.10 9.21
N ILE A 461 0.58 11.21 8.86
CA ILE A 461 0.40 9.91 9.52
C ILE A 461 0.81 8.84 8.53
N SER A 462 1.71 7.95 8.95
CA SER A 462 2.07 6.77 8.16
C SER A 462 2.32 5.56 9.04
N SER A 463 1.96 4.40 8.53
CA SER A 463 2.34 3.10 9.08
C SER A 463 3.80 2.74 8.75
N GLU A 464 4.37 3.37 7.73
CA GLU A 464 5.77 3.22 7.34
C GLU A 464 6.63 4.20 8.17
N LEU A 465 7.26 3.71 9.23
CA LEU A 465 8.08 4.54 10.12
C LEU A 465 9.22 5.28 9.39
N PRO A 466 9.90 4.69 8.37
CA PRO A 466 10.86 5.43 7.56
C PRO A 466 10.27 6.65 6.84
N GLU A 467 9.00 6.59 6.41
CA GLU A 467 8.31 7.73 5.80
C GLU A 467 8.11 8.87 6.79
N VAL A 468 7.64 8.54 8.00
CA VAL A 468 7.46 9.54 9.06
C VAL A 468 8.80 10.20 9.40
N LEU A 469 9.85 9.40 9.60
CA LEU A 469 11.19 9.90 9.95
C LEU A 469 11.84 10.69 8.82
N GLY A 470 11.61 10.28 7.57
CA GLY A 470 12.21 10.93 6.41
C GLY A 470 11.59 12.28 6.05
N LEU A 471 10.34 12.53 6.47
CA LEU A 471 9.60 13.75 6.11
C LEU A 471 9.47 14.75 7.25
N SER A 472 9.37 14.27 8.49
CA SER A 472 8.89 15.09 9.60
C SER A 472 10.00 15.84 10.31
N ASP A 473 9.71 17.06 10.75
CA ASP A 473 10.59 17.86 11.60
C ASP A 473 10.53 17.42 13.06
N ARG A 474 9.33 16.94 13.46
CA ARG A 474 9.02 16.48 14.80
C ARG A 474 8.05 15.30 14.72
N VAL A 475 8.19 14.34 15.63
CA VAL A 475 7.41 13.10 15.65
C VAL A 475 6.67 12.96 16.96
N LEU A 476 5.35 12.85 16.89
CA LEU A 476 4.50 12.40 17.99
C LEU A 476 4.41 10.89 17.97
N VAL A 477 4.73 10.25 19.08
CA VAL A 477 4.66 8.80 19.22
C VAL A 477 3.41 8.42 20.00
N MET A 478 2.49 7.74 19.35
CA MET A 478 1.23 7.29 19.96
C MET A 478 1.24 5.80 20.24
N HIS A 479 0.70 5.42 21.40
CA HIS A 479 0.48 4.01 21.75
C HIS A 479 -0.78 3.89 22.60
N GLU A 480 -1.67 2.95 22.26
CA GLU A 480 -2.94 2.69 22.97
C GLU A 480 -3.78 3.95 23.23
N GLY A 481 -3.86 4.81 22.23
CA GLY A 481 -4.64 6.06 22.29
C GLY A 481 -3.99 7.19 23.07
N ARG A 482 -2.77 7.03 23.59
CA ARG A 482 -2.05 8.04 24.36
C ARG A 482 -0.83 8.58 23.62
N LEU A 483 -0.50 9.83 23.84
CA LEU A 483 0.77 10.40 23.42
C LEU A 483 1.87 9.94 24.39
N LYS A 484 2.85 9.19 23.90
CA LYS A 484 3.97 8.66 24.69
C LYS A 484 5.21 9.54 24.62
N ALA A 485 5.46 10.17 23.46
CA ALA A 485 6.59 11.06 23.29
C ALA A 485 6.30 12.11 22.20
N ASN A 486 7.03 13.21 22.29
CA ASN A 486 7.06 14.30 21.33
C ASN A 486 8.54 14.61 21.04
N LEU A 487 9.05 14.09 19.93
CA LEU A 487 10.48 14.04 19.65
C LEU A 487 10.82 14.97 18.48
N VAL A 488 11.83 15.81 18.65
CA VAL A 488 12.40 16.59 17.55
C VAL A 488 13.22 15.65 16.67
N ASN A 489 12.98 15.67 15.37
CA ASN A 489 13.64 14.76 14.45
C ASN A 489 15.02 15.29 14.03
N GLN A 490 16.01 15.08 14.88
CA GLN A 490 17.42 15.28 14.58
C GLN A 490 18.08 13.91 14.41
N HIS A 491 17.82 13.27 13.25
CA HIS A 491 18.33 11.91 12.95
C HIS A 491 17.77 10.81 13.87
N LEU A 492 16.48 10.89 14.21
CA LEU A 492 15.80 9.84 14.97
C LEU A 492 15.89 8.48 14.23
N THR A 493 16.16 7.43 14.98
CA THR A 493 16.11 6.06 14.45
C THR A 493 14.76 5.40 14.72
N GLN A 494 14.44 4.36 13.94
CA GLN A 494 13.20 3.59 14.15
C GLN A 494 13.15 2.96 15.54
N GLU A 495 14.31 2.49 16.03
CA GLU A 495 14.44 1.89 17.37
C GLU A 495 14.09 2.89 18.48
N GLN A 496 14.55 4.14 18.37
CA GLN A 496 14.25 5.20 19.32
C GLN A 496 12.76 5.50 19.39
N VAL A 497 12.09 5.55 18.25
CA VAL A 497 10.64 5.78 18.18
C VAL A 497 9.87 4.59 18.73
N MET A 498 10.29 3.35 18.43
CA MET A 498 9.67 2.13 18.97
C MET A 498 9.89 2.01 20.46
N GLU A 499 11.09 2.31 20.97
CA GLU A 499 11.37 2.35 22.39
C GLU A 499 10.47 3.37 23.11
N ALA A 500 10.30 4.57 22.54
CA ALA A 500 9.41 5.60 23.09
C ALA A 500 7.94 5.16 23.13
N ALA A 501 7.50 4.37 22.12
CA ALA A 501 6.15 3.80 22.09
C ALA A 501 5.91 2.78 23.21
N LEU A 502 6.91 1.99 23.56
CA LEU A 502 6.80 0.85 24.48
C LEU A 502 7.16 1.20 25.94
N ARG A 503 7.82 2.32 26.19
CA ARG A 503 8.16 2.74 27.57
C ARG A 503 6.90 2.91 28.42
N SER A 504 6.85 2.24 29.56
CA SER A 504 5.84 2.44 30.59
C SER A 504 6.04 3.79 31.30
N GLU A 505 4.96 4.39 31.78
CA GLU A 505 4.82 5.78 32.29
C GLU A 505 5.73 6.23 33.44
N ARG A 506 6.89 5.61 33.71
CA ARG A 506 7.71 5.94 34.89
C ARG A 506 8.75 7.06 34.71
N HIS A 507 8.96 7.62 33.52
CA HIS A 507 9.94 8.72 33.32
C HIS A 507 9.49 9.67 32.17
N VAL A 508 8.58 10.57 32.48
CA VAL A 508 8.34 11.81 31.68
C VAL A 508 8.46 13.00 32.63
N GLU A 509 9.65 13.17 33.21
CA GLU A 509 10.12 14.47 33.71
C GLU A 509 11.61 14.55 33.42
N GLU A 510 12.01 15.67 32.83
CA GLU A 510 13.38 16.04 32.41
C GLU A 510 13.71 15.73 30.95
N HIS A 511 13.28 16.64 30.06
CA HIS A 511 14.12 17.26 29.01
C HIS A 511 13.31 18.36 28.30
N VAL A 512 13.05 19.44 29.08
CA VAL A 512 12.74 20.76 28.54
C VAL A 512 13.98 21.61 28.76
N VAL A 513 14.76 21.77 27.73
CA VAL A 513 15.69 22.93 27.61
C VAL A 513 15.63 23.41 26.16
#